data_9a4b7d6999c8db745554d94d7dfc82a2
#
_entry.id   9a4b7d6999c8db745554d94d7dfc82a2
#
_cell.length_a   1.000
_cell.length_b   1.000
_cell.length_c   1.000
_cell.angle_alpha   90.00
_cell.angle_beta   90.00
_cell.angle_gamma   90.00
#
_symmetry.space_group_name_H-M   'P 1'
#
loop_
_entity.id
_entity.type
_entity.pdbx_description
1 polymer ?
#
loop_
_entity_poly.entity_id
_entity_poly.type
_entity_poly.pdbx_seq_one_letter_code
_entity_poly.pdbx_strand_id
1 'polypeptide(L)'
;MTVQARQCRVSNHYKCSADTPGDQWRADFDQQGPFFLSRINAEAEWVESYDLGQTAVRQTLDANPSDPASFTELLSTGTDTFAFNLSRDNGEQTRVNGFDTLTGRSFTIDGVTLAETQFEFTETDMNGTVLRQSRGNEYIHPEMRLFFSGPSEWKGPDGDFLPMDGSPVQFIFPDESGFASTEPLFDCDPLMTRFAPSQKEASHDHL
;
A
#
# COMPACT_ATOMS: atom_id res chain seq x y z
N MET A 1 -5.35 8.10 -12.86
CA MET A 1 -6.19 6.88 -12.81
C MET A 1 -6.84 6.81 -11.45
N THR A 2 -8.13 6.49 -11.40
CA THR A 2 -8.87 6.22 -10.15
C THR A 2 -9.14 4.72 -10.08
N VAL A 3 -8.94 4.12 -8.92
CA VAL A 3 -9.17 2.70 -8.68
C VAL A 3 -10.20 2.56 -7.56
N GLN A 4 -11.36 1.99 -7.88
CA GLN A 4 -12.33 1.56 -6.89
C GLN A 4 -11.94 0.17 -6.42
N ALA A 5 -11.80 0.00 -5.12
CA ALA A 5 -11.35 -1.24 -4.51
C ALA A 5 -12.37 -1.80 -3.51
N ARG A 6 -12.18 -3.04 -3.12
CA ARG A 6 -12.93 -3.67 -2.02
C ARG A 6 -12.69 -2.94 -0.70
N GLN A 7 -13.44 -3.33 0.32
CA GLN A 7 -13.37 -2.77 1.68
C GLN A 7 -13.62 -1.26 1.74
N CYS A 8 -14.53 -0.78 0.86
CA CYS A 8 -14.96 0.62 0.85
C CYS A 8 -13.79 1.61 0.71
N ARG A 9 -12.98 1.41 -0.33
CA ARG A 9 -11.82 2.25 -0.64
C ARG A 9 -11.83 2.72 -2.08
N VAL A 10 -11.34 3.94 -2.29
CA VAL A 10 -11.01 4.47 -3.61
C VAL A 10 -9.65 5.13 -3.56
N SER A 11 -8.84 4.88 -4.58
CA SER A 11 -7.47 5.38 -4.70
C SER A 11 -7.32 6.22 -5.96
N ASN A 12 -6.75 7.41 -5.84
CA ASN A 12 -6.38 8.25 -6.97
C ASN A 12 -4.87 8.21 -7.18
N HIS A 13 -4.45 7.71 -8.34
CA HIS A 13 -3.04 7.65 -8.75
C HIS A 13 -2.73 8.79 -9.73
N TYR A 14 -1.65 9.52 -9.46
CA TYR A 14 -1.25 10.67 -10.28
C TYR A 14 0.27 10.89 -10.26
N LYS A 15 0.75 11.72 -11.16
CA LYS A 15 2.15 12.14 -11.26
C LYS A 15 2.21 13.67 -11.20
N CYS A 16 3.17 14.21 -10.47
CA CYS A 16 3.42 15.65 -10.43
C CYS A 16 4.59 15.98 -11.36
N SER A 17 4.44 17.00 -12.17
CA SER A 17 5.49 17.42 -13.11
C SER A 17 6.73 18.02 -12.45
N ALA A 18 6.63 18.38 -11.16
CA ALA A 18 7.73 18.90 -10.36
C ALA A 18 8.55 17.83 -9.64
N ASP A 19 8.07 16.58 -9.64
CA ASP A 19 8.75 15.48 -8.97
C ASP A 19 9.81 14.83 -9.88
N THR A 20 10.61 13.96 -9.30
CA THR A 20 11.57 13.15 -10.05
C THR A 20 10.84 12.30 -11.10
N PRO A 21 11.34 12.23 -12.34
CA PRO A 21 10.74 11.37 -13.35
C PRO A 21 10.60 9.92 -12.88
N GLY A 22 9.39 9.40 -12.94
CA GLY A 22 9.06 8.05 -12.46
C GLY A 22 8.33 8.03 -11.12
N ASP A 23 8.39 9.11 -10.34
CA ASP A 23 7.63 9.21 -9.10
C ASP A 23 6.14 9.23 -9.37
N GLN A 24 5.39 8.55 -8.50
CA GLN A 24 3.95 8.42 -8.56
C GLN A 24 3.34 8.59 -7.19
N TRP A 25 2.24 9.30 -7.14
CA TRP A 25 1.45 9.51 -5.94
C TRP A 25 0.18 8.65 -5.94
N ARG A 26 -0.22 8.25 -4.74
CA ARG A 26 -1.51 7.64 -4.48
C ARG A 26 -2.17 8.34 -3.29
N ALA A 27 -3.40 8.79 -3.48
CA ALA A 27 -4.26 9.30 -2.41
C ALA A 27 -5.42 8.33 -2.20
N ASP A 28 -5.58 7.82 -0.98
CA ASP A 28 -6.59 6.84 -0.60
C ASP A 28 -7.70 7.49 0.24
N PHE A 29 -8.93 7.13 -0.09
CA PHE A 29 -10.14 7.64 0.55
C PHE A 29 -11.02 6.49 1.02
N ASP A 30 -11.68 6.70 2.16
CA ASP A 30 -12.78 5.92 2.66
C ASP A 30 -14.06 6.80 2.78
N GLN A 31 -15.12 6.30 3.43
CA GLN A 31 -16.34 7.07 3.65
C GLN A 31 -16.16 8.31 4.55
N GLN A 32 -15.07 8.43 5.28
CA GLN A 32 -14.76 9.57 6.14
C GLN A 32 -13.89 10.61 5.44
N GLY A 33 -13.42 10.31 4.24
CA GLY A 33 -12.57 11.18 3.43
C GLY A 33 -11.15 10.64 3.21
N PRO A 34 -10.16 11.50 2.94
CA PRO A 34 -8.79 11.06 2.72
C PRO A 34 -8.18 10.54 4.02
N PHE A 35 -7.58 9.34 3.97
CA PHE A 35 -6.93 8.75 5.14
C PHE A 35 -5.44 8.47 4.92
N PHE A 36 -4.99 8.34 3.67
CA PHE A 36 -3.60 8.03 3.38
C PHE A 36 -3.14 8.68 2.08
N LEU A 37 -1.91 9.16 2.06
CA LEU A 37 -1.24 9.69 0.87
C LEU A 37 0.15 9.08 0.82
N SER A 38 0.58 8.58 -0.34
CA SER A 38 1.91 8.02 -0.51
C SER A 38 2.55 8.38 -1.83
N ARG A 39 3.88 8.40 -1.86
CA ARG A 39 4.70 8.55 -3.05
C ARG A 39 5.67 7.39 -3.16
N ILE A 40 5.72 6.79 -4.32
CA ILE A 40 6.71 5.80 -4.71
C ILE A 40 7.58 6.35 -5.84
N ASN A 41 8.79 5.83 -5.99
CA ASN A 41 9.64 6.12 -7.15
C ASN A 41 9.43 5.11 -8.29
N ALA A 42 10.26 5.17 -9.32
CA ALA A 42 10.17 4.29 -10.48
C ALA A 42 10.42 2.79 -10.15
N GLU A 43 11.04 2.48 -9.02
CA GLU A 43 11.28 1.12 -8.53
C GLU A 43 10.22 0.68 -7.49
N ALA A 44 9.17 1.47 -7.31
CA ALA A 44 8.10 1.28 -6.32
C ALA A 44 8.57 1.33 -4.85
N GLU A 45 9.75 1.89 -4.57
CA GLU A 45 10.17 2.15 -3.19
C GLU A 45 9.23 3.14 -2.52
N TRP A 46 8.95 2.94 -1.24
CA TRP A 46 8.08 3.80 -0.41
C TRP A 46 8.79 5.10 -0.01
N VAL A 47 8.92 6.04 -0.95
CA VAL A 47 9.70 7.27 -0.75
C VAL A 47 9.17 8.10 0.41
N GLU A 48 7.88 8.33 0.45
CA GLU A 48 7.21 8.99 1.56
C GLU A 48 5.73 8.64 1.65
N SER A 49 5.19 8.74 2.85
CA SER A 49 3.75 8.57 3.07
C SER A 49 3.26 9.47 4.20
N TYR A 50 1.97 9.72 4.20
CA TYR A 50 1.26 10.51 5.19
C TYR A 50 0.04 9.73 5.65
N ASP A 51 -0.01 9.41 6.93
CA ASP A 51 -1.24 9.02 7.60
C ASP A 51 -2.02 10.29 7.91
N LEU A 52 -3.21 10.43 7.34
CA LEU A 52 -4.06 11.62 7.43
C LEU A 52 -5.11 11.52 8.54
N GLY A 53 -4.90 10.65 9.53
CA GLY A 53 -5.76 10.50 10.70
C GLY A 53 -5.87 11.78 11.56
N GLN A 54 -6.20 11.62 12.85
CA GLN A 54 -6.39 12.77 13.76
C GLN A 54 -5.11 13.64 13.92
N THR A 55 -3.94 13.01 13.83
CA THR A 55 -2.65 13.70 13.79
C THR A 55 -1.94 13.18 12.55
N ALA A 56 -1.72 14.04 11.58
CA ALA A 56 -0.97 13.64 10.38
C ALA A 56 0.46 13.25 10.77
N VAL A 57 0.88 12.06 10.36
CA VAL A 57 2.24 11.57 10.55
C VAL A 57 2.87 11.36 9.19
N ARG A 58 3.99 12.03 8.95
CA ARG A 58 4.80 11.80 7.76
C ARG A 58 5.85 10.75 8.04
N GLN A 59 5.98 9.81 7.10
CA GLN A 59 7.00 8.78 7.10
C GLN A 59 7.82 8.89 5.82
N THR A 60 9.13 8.71 5.92
CA THR A 60 10.06 8.78 4.78
C THR A 60 11.00 7.59 4.76
N LEU A 61 11.39 7.17 3.56
CA LEU A 61 12.44 6.19 3.36
C LEU A 61 13.80 6.78 3.79
N ASP A 62 14.55 6.07 4.59
CA ASP A 62 15.91 6.46 4.95
C ASP A 62 16.86 6.28 3.75
N ALA A 63 17.86 7.14 3.69
CA ALA A 63 18.88 7.06 2.64
C ALA A 63 19.69 5.77 2.75
N ASN A 64 20.08 5.23 1.59
CA ASN A 64 20.95 4.06 1.46
C ASN A 64 20.38 2.80 2.14
N PRO A 65 19.21 2.30 1.71
CA PRO A 65 18.68 1.03 2.18
C PRO A 65 19.70 -0.09 1.96
N SER A 66 19.73 -1.08 2.84
CA SER A 66 20.64 -2.22 2.71
C SER A 66 20.27 -3.14 1.54
N ASP A 67 19.00 -3.16 1.18
CA ASP A 67 18.41 -3.88 0.07
C ASP A 67 17.19 -3.06 -0.40
N PRO A 68 17.36 -2.21 -1.43
CA PRO A 68 16.24 -1.37 -1.90
C PRO A 68 15.21 -2.23 -2.65
N ALA A 69 13.93 -1.90 -2.49
CA ALA A 69 12.91 -2.54 -3.33
C ALA A 69 13.14 -2.21 -4.80
N SER A 70 12.99 -3.22 -5.67
CA SER A 70 13.25 -3.09 -7.11
C SER A 70 12.18 -3.75 -7.96
N PHE A 71 11.29 -2.96 -8.50
CA PHE A 71 10.31 -3.42 -9.48
C PHE A 71 10.99 -4.02 -10.73
N THR A 72 12.17 -3.48 -11.09
CA THR A 72 12.96 -3.99 -12.21
C THR A 72 13.49 -5.39 -11.92
N GLU A 73 13.97 -5.64 -10.71
CA GLU A 73 14.42 -6.98 -10.30
C GLU A 73 13.26 -7.96 -10.28
N LEU A 74 12.13 -7.58 -9.68
CA LEU A 74 10.91 -8.40 -9.67
C LEU A 74 10.49 -8.83 -11.07
N LEU A 75 10.49 -7.93 -12.04
CA LEU A 75 10.10 -8.26 -13.42
C LEU A 75 11.14 -9.12 -14.14
N SER A 76 12.42 -8.95 -13.84
CA SER A 76 13.51 -9.64 -14.56
C SER A 76 13.85 -11.02 -14.00
N THR A 77 13.76 -11.20 -12.69
CA THR A 77 14.12 -12.44 -12.01
C THR A 77 12.92 -13.24 -11.50
N GLY A 78 11.75 -12.56 -11.37
CA GLY A 78 10.54 -13.11 -10.78
C GLY A 78 10.43 -12.94 -9.27
N THR A 79 11.49 -12.44 -8.62
CA THR A 79 11.50 -12.19 -7.16
C THR A 79 12.30 -10.93 -6.88
N ASP A 80 11.83 -10.14 -5.93
CA ASP A 80 12.52 -9.01 -5.33
C ASP A 80 12.52 -9.18 -3.82
N THR A 81 13.66 -8.92 -3.18
CA THR A 81 13.77 -8.82 -1.72
C THR A 81 14.06 -7.39 -1.32
N PHE A 82 13.65 -7.02 -0.12
CA PHE A 82 13.93 -5.68 0.34
C PHE A 82 14.19 -5.61 1.84
N ALA A 83 15.09 -4.69 2.21
CA ALA A 83 15.42 -4.37 3.59
C ALA A 83 15.77 -2.89 3.71
N PHE A 84 14.89 -2.11 4.30
CA PHE A 84 15.04 -0.67 4.44
C PHE A 84 14.51 -0.15 5.77
N ASN A 85 14.90 1.06 6.12
CA ASN A 85 14.39 1.76 7.30
C ASN A 85 13.46 2.90 6.88
N LEU A 86 12.50 3.17 7.78
CA LEU A 86 11.57 4.28 7.66
C LEU A 86 11.71 5.19 8.87
N SER A 87 11.73 6.49 8.65
CA SER A 87 11.74 7.50 9.71
C SER A 87 10.44 8.29 9.69
N ARG A 88 9.86 8.51 10.88
CA ARG A 88 8.66 9.32 11.08
C ARG A 88 9.02 10.68 11.68
N ASP A 89 8.22 11.70 11.38
CA ASP A 89 8.42 13.07 11.87
C ASP A 89 8.20 13.22 13.39
N ASN A 90 7.59 12.23 14.05
CA ASN A 90 7.51 12.12 15.51
C ASN A 90 8.78 11.53 16.15
N GLY A 91 9.81 11.18 15.36
CA GLY A 91 11.08 10.63 15.81
C GLY A 91 11.14 9.10 15.88
N GLU A 92 10.06 8.41 15.56
CA GLU A 92 10.07 6.94 15.46
C GLU A 92 10.83 6.48 14.22
N GLN A 93 11.54 5.37 14.36
CA GLN A 93 12.18 4.66 13.24
C GLN A 93 11.79 3.19 13.26
N THR A 94 11.54 2.65 12.07
CA THR A 94 11.21 1.24 11.90
C THR A 94 12.08 0.63 10.80
N ARG A 95 12.18 -0.70 10.83
CA ARG A 95 12.84 -1.49 9.79
C ARG A 95 11.83 -2.40 9.14
N VAL A 96 11.81 -2.42 7.82
CA VAL A 96 10.99 -3.30 6.99
C VAL A 96 11.90 -4.29 6.27
N ASN A 97 11.55 -5.58 6.34
CA ASN A 97 12.18 -6.64 5.57
C ASN A 97 11.09 -7.49 4.93
N GLY A 98 11.27 -7.86 3.68
CA GLY A 98 10.28 -8.65 2.98
C GLY A 98 10.70 -9.09 1.60
N PHE A 99 9.76 -9.61 0.85
CA PHE A 99 9.93 -9.98 -0.54
C PHE A 99 8.62 -9.89 -1.31
N ASP A 100 8.76 -9.79 -2.62
CA ASP A 100 7.72 -9.99 -3.63
C ASP A 100 8.15 -11.07 -4.62
N THR A 101 7.24 -11.96 -5.00
CA THR A 101 7.51 -13.01 -6.00
C THR A 101 6.35 -13.10 -6.98
N LEU A 102 6.64 -13.09 -8.29
CA LEU A 102 5.66 -13.33 -9.34
C LEU A 102 5.15 -14.77 -9.25
N THR A 103 3.82 -14.94 -9.16
CA THR A 103 3.20 -16.28 -9.12
C THR A 103 3.08 -16.92 -10.50
N GLY A 104 3.31 -16.16 -11.56
CA GLY A 104 3.08 -16.57 -12.96
C GLY A 104 1.60 -16.49 -13.35
N ARG A 105 0.69 -16.10 -12.46
CA ARG A 105 -0.73 -15.90 -12.77
C ARG A 105 -0.99 -14.47 -13.22
N SER A 106 -2.01 -14.32 -14.07
CA SER A 106 -2.51 -13.01 -14.51
C SER A 106 -4.02 -12.96 -14.35
N PHE A 107 -4.52 -11.78 -14.06
CA PHE A 107 -5.94 -11.49 -13.90
C PHE A 107 -6.33 -10.30 -14.76
N THR A 108 -7.51 -10.35 -15.34
CA THR A 108 -8.10 -9.19 -15.99
C THR A 108 -9.23 -8.67 -15.12
N ILE A 109 -9.08 -7.47 -14.61
CA ILE A 109 -10.05 -6.78 -13.75
C ILE A 109 -10.46 -5.52 -14.48
N ASP A 110 -11.75 -5.37 -14.77
CA ASP A 110 -12.32 -4.21 -15.49
C ASP A 110 -11.53 -3.86 -16.77
N GLY A 111 -11.16 -4.86 -17.54
CA GLY A 111 -10.39 -4.70 -18.79
C GLY A 111 -8.88 -4.46 -18.62
N VAL A 112 -8.38 -4.29 -17.40
CA VAL A 112 -6.95 -4.13 -17.10
C VAL A 112 -6.33 -5.46 -16.76
N THR A 113 -5.27 -5.84 -17.46
CA THR A 113 -4.52 -7.08 -17.18
C THR A 113 -3.40 -6.82 -16.18
N LEU A 114 -3.41 -7.58 -15.10
CA LEU A 114 -2.48 -7.48 -13.98
C LEU A 114 -1.77 -8.82 -13.80
N ALA A 115 -0.49 -8.80 -13.44
CA ALA A 115 0.21 -9.97 -12.94
C ALA A 115 0.02 -10.07 -11.42
N GLU A 116 0.03 -11.29 -10.90
CA GLU A 116 -0.07 -11.51 -9.46
C GLU A 116 1.30 -11.74 -8.85
N THR A 117 1.50 -11.15 -7.66
CA THR A 117 2.63 -11.44 -6.77
C THR A 117 2.15 -12.13 -5.51
N GLN A 118 3.04 -12.85 -4.88
CA GLN A 118 2.98 -13.23 -3.47
C GLN A 118 3.98 -12.38 -2.72
N PHE A 119 3.57 -11.84 -1.58
CA PHE A 119 4.43 -11.01 -0.75
C PHE A 119 4.40 -11.45 0.72
N GLU A 120 5.46 -11.11 1.42
CA GLU A 120 5.52 -11.13 2.88
C GLU A 120 6.46 -10.02 3.34
N PHE A 121 6.07 -9.29 4.39
CA PHE A 121 6.98 -8.39 5.07
C PHE A 121 6.76 -8.37 6.57
N THR A 122 7.83 -8.03 7.28
CA THR A 122 7.84 -7.76 8.71
C THR A 122 8.39 -6.36 8.96
N GLU A 123 7.65 -5.57 9.73
CA GLU A 123 8.09 -4.29 10.25
C GLU A 123 8.44 -4.43 11.72
N THR A 124 9.63 -3.97 12.11
CA THR A 124 10.13 -3.99 13.50
C THR A 124 10.50 -2.58 13.94
N ASP A 125 10.52 -2.36 15.26
CA ASP A 125 11.25 -1.23 15.83
C ASP A 125 12.78 -1.44 15.68
N MET A 126 13.57 -0.44 16.07
CA MET A 126 15.03 -0.50 15.96
C MET A 126 15.66 -1.46 16.98
N ASN A 127 14.90 -1.97 17.96
CA ASN A 127 15.34 -2.99 18.93
C ASN A 127 15.00 -4.41 18.45
N GLY A 128 14.28 -4.54 17.32
CA GLY A 128 13.87 -5.82 16.76
C GLY A 128 12.50 -6.32 17.23
N THR A 129 11.73 -5.51 17.98
CA THR A 129 10.36 -5.85 18.34
C THR A 129 9.47 -5.80 17.10
N VAL A 130 8.73 -6.85 16.83
CA VAL A 130 7.80 -6.89 15.70
C VAL A 130 6.62 -5.95 15.96
N LEU A 131 6.41 -5.00 15.06
CA LEU A 131 5.31 -4.06 15.10
C LEU A 131 4.15 -4.51 14.21
N ARG A 132 4.48 -5.07 13.03
CA ARG A 132 3.49 -5.52 12.05
C ARG A 132 4.09 -6.59 11.14
N GLN A 133 3.25 -7.52 10.75
CA GLN A 133 3.54 -8.47 9.66
C GLN A 133 2.36 -8.48 8.67
N SER A 134 2.66 -8.63 7.40
CA SER A 134 1.65 -8.82 6.36
C SER A 134 2.15 -9.83 5.34
N ARG A 135 1.22 -10.62 4.79
CA ARG A 135 1.50 -11.60 3.75
C ARG A 135 0.25 -11.86 2.91
N GLY A 136 0.45 -12.32 1.71
CA GLY A 136 -0.66 -12.64 0.81
C GLY A 136 -0.32 -12.43 -0.64
N ASN A 137 -1.31 -11.96 -1.40
CA ASN A 137 -1.14 -11.65 -2.81
C ASN A 137 -1.40 -10.17 -3.07
N GLU A 138 -0.70 -9.65 -4.05
CA GLU A 138 -0.94 -8.34 -4.64
C GLU A 138 -1.04 -8.49 -6.15
N TYR A 139 -1.49 -7.44 -6.79
CA TYR A 139 -1.52 -7.35 -8.24
C TYR A 139 -0.58 -6.25 -8.70
N ILE A 140 0.16 -6.49 -9.78
CA ILE A 140 1.03 -5.46 -10.36
C ILE A 140 0.60 -5.16 -11.80
N HIS A 141 0.74 -3.88 -12.18
CA HIS A 141 0.69 -3.46 -13.57
C HIS A 141 2.11 -3.18 -14.06
N PRO A 142 2.71 -4.07 -14.87
CA PRO A 142 4.13 -3.98 -15.22
C PRO A 142 4.54 -2.67 -15.90
N GLU A 143 3.73 -2.17 -16.83
CA GLU A 143 4.04 -0.94 -17.57
C GLU A 143 3.85 0.32 -16.72
N MET A 144 2.84 0.36 -15.86
CA MET A 144 2.59 1.50 -14.95
C MET A 144 3.51 1.45 -13.73
N ARG A 145 4.15 0.31 -13.46
CA ARG A 145 5.00 0.06 -12.28
C ARG A 145 4.27 0.37 -10.98
N LEU A 146 3.08 -0.20 -10.84
CA LEU A 146 2.19 -0.02 -9.70
C LEU A 146 1.83 -1.36 -9.08
N PHE A 147 1.74 -1.36 -7.76
CA PHE A 147 1.14 -2.43 -6.97
C PHE A 147 -0.28 -2.05 -6.57
N PHE A 148 -1.15 -3.03 -6.58
CA PHE A 148 -2.52 -2.97 -6.06
C PHE A 148 -2.71 -4.07 -5.04
N SER A 149 -3.37 -3.75 -3.93
CA SER A 149 -3.67 -4.74 -2.90
C SER A 149 -4.48 -5.90 -3.45
N GLY A 150 -4.28 -7.07 -2.89
CA GLY A 150 -5.04 -8.27 -3.16
C GLY A 150 -5.50 -8.95 -1.87
N PRO A 151 -5.96 -10.21 -1.94
CA PRO A 151 -6.26 -11.00 -0.77
C PRO A 151 -5.01 -11.22 0.07
N SER A 152 -5.04 -10.80 1.30
CA SER A 152 -3.90 -10.81 2.21
C SER A 152 -4.35 -10.99 3.66
N GLU A 153 -3.40 -11.10 4.55
CA GLU A 153 -3.63 -11.09 5.99
C GLU A 153 -2.52 -10.29 6.68
N TRP A 154 -2.87 -9.67 7.76
CA TRP A 154 -1.94 -8.89 8.56
C TRP A 154 -2.14 -9.17 10.05
N LYS A 155 -1.11 -8.92 10.85
CA LYS A 155 -1.18 -8.92 12.30
C LYS A 155 -0.35 -7.80 12.91
N GLY A 156 -0.82 -7.27 14.03
CA GLY A 156 -0.05 -6.43 14.93
C GLY A 156 0.87 -7.25 15.87
N PRO A 157 1.50 -6.59 16.87
CA PRO A 157 2.52 -7.21 17.74
C PRO A 157 2.05 -8.48 18.45
N ASP A 158 0.85 -8.45 19.00
CA ASP A 158 0.32 -9.50 19.89
C ASP A 158 -0.93 -10.20 19.34
N GLY A 159 -1.24 -9.99 18.03
CA GLY A 159 -2.47 -10.48 17.42
C GLY A 159 -2.31 -11.73 16.58
N ASP A 160 -3.44 -12.28 16.19
CA ASP A 160 -3.54 -13.27 15.13
C ASP A 160 -3.57 -12.59 13.77
N PHE A 161 -3.29 -13.33 12.70
CA PHE A 161 -3.48 -12.84 11.35
C PHE A 161 -4.96 -12.59 11.05
N LEU A 162 -5.27 -11.38 10.62
CA LEU A 162 -6.60 -10.94 10.22
C LEU A 162 -6.67 -10.82 8.70
N PRO A 163 -7.68 -11.42 8.07
CA PRO A 163 -7.81 -11.38 6.61
C PRO A 163 -8.19 -9.98 6.12
N MET A 164 -7.65 -9.61 4.98
CA MET A 164 -7.95 -8.39 4.23
C MET A 164 -8.11 -8.73 2.75
N ASP A 165 -8.93 -7.99 2.05
CA ASP A 165 -9.04 -8.06 0.59
C ASP A 165 -9.26 -6.66 0.01
N GLY A 166 -8.18 -5.98 -0.30
CA GLY A 166 -8.19 -4.66 -0.92
C GLY A 166 -8.14 -4.72 -2.45
N SER A 167 -8.57 -5.82 -3.06
CA SER A 167 -8.50 -6.02 -4.51
C SER A 167 -9.19 -4.91 -5.28
N PRO A 168 -8.59 -4.44 -6.39
CA PRO A 168 -9.26 -3.52 -7.31
C PRO A 168 -10.52 -4.18 -7.90
N VAL A 169 -11.55 -3.38 -8.10
CA VAL A 169 -12.83 -3.78 -8.70
C VAL A 169 -13.05 -3.04 -10.01
N GLN A 170 -12.68 -1.76 -10.06
CA GLN A 170 -12.86 -0.92 -11.23
C GLN A 170 -11.68 0.04 -11.41
N PHE A 171 -11.28 0.21 -12.68
CA PHE A 171 -10.27 1.18 -13.10
C PHE A 171 -10.92 2.28 -13.94
N ILE A 172 -10.73 3.53 -13.56
CA ILE A 172 -11.33 4.69 -14.21
C ILE A 172 -10.19 5.60 -14.69
N PHE A 173 -10.14 5.81 -15.99
CA PHE A 173 -9.10 6.62 -16.63
C PHE A 173 -9.56 8.06 -16.84
N PRO A 174 -8.66 9.00 -17.18
CA PRO A 174 -9.04 10.35 -17.56
C PRO A 174 -10.14 10.35 -18.62
N ASP A 175 -11.06 11.29 -18.51
CA ASP A 175 -12.24 11.46 -19.38
C ASP A 175 -13.38 10.44 -19.18
N GLU A 176 -13.22 9.46 -18.29
CA GLU A 176 -14.29 8.54 -17.91
C GLU A 176 -15.11 9.08 -16.70
N SER A 177 -16.38 8.69 -16.65
CA SER A 177 -17.25 9.04 -15.51
C SER A 177 -16.74 8.42 -14.23
N GLY A 178 -16.60 9.23 -13.17
CA GLY A 178 -16.04 8.81 -11.88
C GLY A 178 -14.53 8.99 -11.76
N PHE A 179 -13.85 9.50 -12.80
CA PHE A 179 -12.43 9.86 -12.68
C PHE A 179 -12.23 10.92 -11.60
N ALA A 180 -11.19 10.75 -10.79
CA ALA A 180 -10.87 11.57 -9.62
C ALA A 180 -11.97 11.57 -8.53
N SER A 181 -12.87 10.57 -8.52
CA SER A 181 -13.80 10.37 -7.40
C SER A 181 -13.05 10.14 -6.09
N THR A 182 -13.60 10.69 -5.02
CA THR A 182 -13.16 10.48 -3.64
C THR A 182 -14.15 9.65 -2.83
N GLU A 183 -15.21 9.16 -3.48
CA GLU A 183 -16.24 8.36 -2.86
C GLU A 183 -16.07 6.88 -3.24
N PRO A 184 -15.84 5.98 -2.26
CA PRO A 184 -15.76 4.55 -2.52
C PRO A 184 -17.14 3.97 -2.82
N LEU A 185 -17.19 2.95 -3.69
CA LEU A 185 -18.44 2.37 -4.19
C LEU A 185 -18.68 0.93 -3.73
N PHE A 186 -17.64 0.17 -3.39
CA PHE A 186 -17.75 -1.27 -3.17
C PHE A 186 -17.51 -1.65 -1.70
N ASP A 187 -18.31 -2.58 -1.19
CA ASP A 187 -18.25 -3.10 0.17
C ASP A 187 -18.42 -2.02 1.27
N CYS A 188 -19.20 -0.98 0.98
CA CYS A 188 -19.44 0.14 1.88
C CYS A 188 -20.62 -0.08 2.84
N ASP A 189 -21.10 -1.31 3.01
CA ASP A 189 -22.16 -1.61 3.97
C ASP A 189 -21.65 -1.36 5.41
N PRO A 190 -22.40 -0.65 6.24
CA PRO A 190 -22.04 -0.40 7.65
C PRO A 190 -21.79 -1.65 8.48
N LEU A 191 -22.32 -2.79 8.07
CA LEU A 191 -22.08 -4.07 8.73
C LEU A 191 -20.71 -4.65 8.36
N MET A 192 -20.23 -4.42 7.16
CA MET A 192 -18.90 -4.88 6.70
C MET A 192 -17.78 -4.00 7.26
N THR A 193 -17.99 -2.70 7.38
CA THR A 193 -17.01 -1.77 7.95
C THR A 193 -16.79 -1.97 9.46
N ARG A 194 -17.72 -2.61 10.17
CA ARG A 194 -17.55 -2.95 11.60
C ARG A 194 -16.57 -4.10 11.83
N PHE A 195 -16.27 -4.88 10.82
CA PHE A 195 -15.31 -5.98 10.88
C PHE A 195 -13.94 -5.63 10.28
N ALA A 196 -13.81 -4.50 9.59
CA ALA A 196 -12.51 -3.95 9.27
C ALA A 196 -11.89 -3.44 10.57
N PRO A 197 -10.74 -3.98 11.02
CA PRO A 197 -10.08 -3.43 12.19
C PRO A 197 -9.79 -1.96 11.92
N SER A 198 -10.38 -1.10 12.72
CA SER A 198 -10.07 0.32 12.68
C SER A 198 -8.58 0.45 12.95
N GLN A 199 -7.82 1.02 12.04
CA GLN A 199 -6.41 1.38 12.27
C GLN A 199 -6.24 2.40 13.42
N LYS A 200 -7.33 2.72 14.13
CA LYS A 200 -7.39 3.70 15.21
C LYS A 200 -6.90 3.20 16.58
N GLU A 201 -6.53 1.92 16.74
CA GLU A 201 -6.14 1.40 18.06
C GLU A 201 -4.64 1.12 18.22
N ALA A 202 -3.78 1.70 17.38
CA ALA A 202 -2.34 1.67 17.62
C ALA A 202 -1.77 2.98 18.19
N SER A 203 -2.62 3.81 18.81
CA SER A 203 -2.13 4.98 19.56
C SER A 203 -2.73 5.00 20.97
N HIS A 204 -1.86 4.58 21.90
CA HIS A 204 -1.82 5.00 23.28
C HIS A 204 -2.70 4.41 24.34
N ASP A 205 -1.97 3.80 25.22
CA ASP A 205 -1.85 4.36 26.57
C ASP A 205 -0.44 4.07 27.08
N HIS A 206 0.37 5.11 27.28
CA HIS A 206 1.37 5.07 28.37
C HIS A 206 1.76 6.49 28.77
N LEU A 207 1.41 6.79 30.00
CA LEU A 207 1.98 7.74 30.94
C LEU A 207 3.53 7.70 30.98
#